data_ee7833fcd9749bd1038f32af8cfa294c
#
_entry.id   ee7833fcd9749bd1038f32af8cfa294c
#
_cell.length_a   1.000
_cell.length_b   1.000
_cell.length_c   1.000
_cell.angle_alpha   90.00
_cell.angle_beta   90.00
_cell.angle_gamma   90.00
#
_symmetry.space_group_name_H-M   'P 1'
#
loop_
_entity.id
_entity.type
_entity.pdbx_description
1 polymer ?
#
loop_
_entity_poly.entity_id
_entity_poly.type
_entity_poly.pdbx_seq_one_letter_code
_entity_poly.pdbx_strand_id
1 'polypeptide(L)'
;MKKIEAIIRKEKFQEVYDVLEKSGIGGMTVLEARGFGHHRNGLKDKVKIEIYADEFQVDKVVELIRKTAKTGSTGDGKIAILPLENIYRIRTGESGAGAI
;
A
#
# COMPACT_ATOMS: atom_id res chain seq x y z
N MET A 1 -6.32 -9.56 -10.31
CA MET A 1 -6.42 -8.32 -9.52
C MET A 1 -6.06 -8.57 -8.07
N LYS A 2 -5.29 -7.70 -7.50
CA LYS A 2 -4.85 -7.82 -6.10
C LYS A 2 -5.04 -6.50 -5.39
N LYS A 3 -5.25 -6.58 -4.08
CA LYS A 3 -5.17 -5.43 -3.19
C LYS A 3 -3.83 -5.50 -2.48
N ILE A 4 -3.08 -4.42 -2.55
CA ILE A 4 -1.83 -4.28 -1.82
C ILE A 4 -2.11 -3.38 -0.63
N GLU A 5 -1.88 -3.88 0.58
CA GLU A 5 -1.97 -3.10 1.80
C GLU A 5 -0.58 -2.96 2.38
N ALA A 6 -0.15 -1.73 2.59
CA ALA A 6 1.14 -1.47 3.21
C ALA A 6 0.92 -0.64 4.46
N ILE A 7 1.55 -1.04 5.56
CA ILE A 7 1.59 -0.25 6.77
C ILE A 7 3.04 0.14 6.96
N ILE A 8 3.31 1.44 6.95
CA ILE A 8 4.66 1.98 6.95
C ILE A 8 4.83 3.01 8.07
N ARG A 9 6.08 3.39 8.32
CA ARG A 9 6.37 4.49 9.22
C ARG A 9 5.80 5.78 8.65
N LYS A 10 5.24 6.60 9.51
CA LYS A 10 4.73 7.92 9.14
C LYS A 10 5.82 8.77 8.46
N GLU A 11 7.05 8.70 8.97
CA GLU A 11 8.18 9.48 8.47
C GLU A 11 8.58 9.11 7.04
N LYS A 12 8.21 7.92 6.60
CA LYS A 12 8.54 7.43 5.25
C LYS A 12 7.44 7.71 4.24
N PHE A 13 6.30 8.20 4.67
CA PHE A 13 5.15 8.33 3.78
C PHE A 13 5.43 9.19 2.56
N GLN A 14 6.03 10.37 2.74
CA GLN A 14 6.23 11.27 1.61
C GLN A 14 7.11 10.65 0.52
N GLU A 15 8.17 9.97 0.92
CA GLU A 15 9.06 9.29 -0.03
C GLU A 15 8.32 8.18 -0.78
N VAL A 16 7.52 7.39 -0.06
CA VAL A 16 6.72 6.30 -0.65
C VAL A 16 5.66 6.87 -1.60
N TYR A 17 4.97 7.93 -1.18
CA TYR A 17 4.00 8.62 -2.03
C TYR A 17 4.64 9.06 -3.34
N ASP A 18 5.81 9.69 -3.27
CA ASP A 18 6.47 10.23 -4.45
C ASP A 18 6.81 9.14 -5.47
N VAL A 19 7.34 8.01 -5.01
CA VAL A 19 7.70 6.93 -5.95
C VAL A 19 6.47 6.23 -6.50
N LEU A 20 5.41 6.09 -5.71
CA LEU A 20 4.17 5.46 -6.16
C LEU A 20 3.42 6.32 -7.16
N GLU A 21 3.36 7.63 -6.93
CA GLU A 21 2.72 8.55 -7.85
C GLU A 21 3.31 8.45 -9.26
N LYS A 22 4.60 8.23 -9.35
CA LYS A 22 5.32 8.13 -10.63
C LYS A 22 5.32 6.72 -11.23
N SER A 23 4.76 5.74 -10.53
CA SER A 23 4.91 4.33 -10.92
C SER A 23 3.90 3.84 -11.94
N GLY A 24 2.89 4.63 -12.27
CA GLY A 24 1.86 4.22 -13.21
C GLY A 24 0.71 3.44 -12.58
N ILE A 25 0.59 3.43 -11.25
CA ILE A 25 -0.56 2.81 -10.58
C ILE A 25 -1.83 3.64 -10.86
N GLY A 26 -2.98 2.97 -10.81
CA GLY A 26 -4.27 3.62 -11.09
C GLY A 26 -4.73 4.56 -9.98
N GLY A 27 -4.22 4.39 -8.78
CA GLY A 27 -4.58 5.22 -7.63
C GLY A 27 -4.17 4.58 -6.33
N MET A 28 -4.29 5.33 -5.25
CA MET A 28 -4.03 4.82 -3.91
C MET A 28 -4.93 5.53 -2.90
N THR A 29 -5.24 4.83 -1.83
CA THR A 29 -5.97 5.39 -0.69
C THR A 29 -5.06 5.36 0.52
N VAL A 30 -5.04 6.44 1.27
CA VAL A 30 -4.15 6.61 2.42
C VAL A 30 -4.98 6.81 3.67
N LEU A 31 -4.65 6.08 4.72
CA LEU A 31 -5.30 6.19 6.02
C LEU A 31 -4.25 6.39 7.10
N GLU A 32 -4.57 7.23 8.06
CA GLU A 32 -3.79 7.29 9.29
C GLU A 32 -4.14 6.06 10.12
N ALA A 33 -3.13 5.45 10.72
CA ALA A 33 -3.28 4.23 11.50
C ALA A 33 -2.39 4.27 12.73
N ARG A 34 -2.66 3.40 13.68
CA ARG A 34 -1.84 3.23 14.88
C ARG A 34 -1.70 1.75 15.13
N GLY A 35 -0.51 1.32 15.50
CA GLY A 35 -0.27 -0.08 15.70
C GLY A 35 0.96 -0.37 16.53
N PHE A 36 1.10 -1.62 16.93
CA PHE A 36 2.31 -2.12 17.56
C PHE A 36 2.67 -3.46 16.91
N GLY A 37 3.98 -3.75 16.89
CA GLY A 37 4.49 -5.00 16.38
C GLY A 37 5.01 -5.90 17.50
N HIS A 38 5.98 -6.72 17.18
CA HIS A 38 6.53 -7.70 18.13
C HIS A 38 7.06 -7.10 19.43
N HIS A 39 7.63 -5.92 19.37
CA HIS A 39 8.25 -5.28 20.54
C HIS A 39 7.27 -4.61 21.47
N ARG A 40 6.03 -4.42 21.06
CA ARG A 40 4.94 -3.93 21.92
C ARG A 40 5.26 -2.68 22.72
N ASN A 41 5.91 -1.70 22.08
CA ASN A 41 6.29 -0.43 22.72
C ASN A 41 5.14 0.60 22.71
N GLY A 42 3.91 0.14 22.91
CA GLY A 42 2.74 0.97 22.79
C GLY A 42 2.33 1.22 21.33
N LEU A 43 1.25 1.93 21.16
CA LEU A 43 0.77 2.27 19.83
C LEU A 43 1.62 3.38 19.22
N LYS A 44 2.06 3.16 17.99
CA LYS A 44 2.82 4.14 17.21
C LYS A 44 1.98 4.61 16.04
N ASP A 45 2.19 5.86 15.64
CA ASP A 45 1.57 6.40 14.45
C ASP A 45 2.14 5.73 13.22
N LYS A 46 1.25 5.27 12.35
CA LYS A 46 1.58 4.60 11.10
C LYS A 46 0.75 5.20 9.98
N VAL A 47 1.10 4.87 8.76
CA VAL A 47 0.28 5.19 7.60
C VAL A 47 -0.06 3.87 6.91
N LYS A 48 -1.33 3.70 6.58
CA LYS A 48 -1.80 2.55 5.79
C LYS A 48 -2.09 3.02 4.38
N ILE A 49 -1.54 2.30 3.42
CA ILE A 49 -1.72 2.57 2.01
C ILE A 49 -2.44 1.38 1.39
N GLU A 50 -3.50 1.64 0.62
CA GLU A 50 -4.25 0.62 -0.09
C GLU A 50 -4.20 0.90 -1.57
N ILE A 51 -3.80 -0.09 -2.36
CA ILE A 51 -3.67 0.01 -3.81
C ILE A 51 -4.35 -1.20 -4.44
N TYR A 52 -5.22 -0.95 -5.42
CA TYR A 52 -5.77 -2.00 -6.25
C TYR A 52 -4.91 -2.09 -7.51
N ALA A 53 -4.43 -3.28 -7.83
CA ALA A 53 -3.44 -3.44 -8.89
C ALA A 53 -3.74 -4.68 -9.76
N ASP A 54 -3.35 -4.59 -11.02
CA ASP A 54 -3.29 -5.75 -11.89
C ASP A 54 -2.15 -6.66 -11.47
N GLU A 55 -2.28 -7.95 -11.80
CA GLU A 55 -1.28 -8.95 -11.45
C GLU A 55 0.13 -8.54 -11.85
N PHE A 56 0.28 -7.96 -13.05
CA PHE A 56 1.61 -7.62 -13.55
C PHE A 56 2.26 -6.44 -12.84
N GLN A 57 1.49 -5.65 -12.08
CA GLN A 57 2.00 -4.49 -11.34
C GLN A 57 2.46 -4.84 -9.92
N VAL A 58 2.01 -5.97 -9.38
CA VAL A 58 2.17 -6.28 -7.96
C VAL A 58 3.63 -6.28 -7.53
N ASP A 59 4.46 -7.03 -8.21
CA ASP A 59 5.87 -7.17 -7.82
C ASP A 59 6.61 -5.83 -7.84
N LYS A 60 6.35 -5.02 -8.84
CA LYS A 60 6.95 -3.70 -8.97
C LYS A 60 6.53 -2.79 -7.82
N VAL A 61 5.24 -2.75 -7.51
CA VAL A 61 4.71 -1.89 -6.46
C VAL A 61 5.25 -2.32 -5.09
N VAL A 62 5.22 -3.62 -4.82
CA VAL A 62 5.76 -4.18 -3.56
C VAL A 62 7.22 -3.80 -3.39
N GLU A 63 8.03 -3.95 -4.43
CA GLU A 63 9.46 -3.65 -4.34
C GLU A 63 9.72 -2.15 -4.14
N LEU A 64 8.94 -1.29 -4.81
CA LEU A 64 9.05 0.16 -4.61
C LEU A 64 8.75 0.55 -3.16
N ILE A 65 7.68 0.01 -2.59
CA ILE A 65 7.32 0.29 -1.20
C ILE A 65 8.39 -0.24 -0.25
N ARG A 66 8.80 -1.49 -0.44
CA ARG A 66 9.76 -2.14 0.44
C ARG A 66 11.09 -1.39 0.48
N LYS A 67 11.64 -1.06 -0.68
CA LYS A 67 12.91 -0.33 -0.79
C LYS A 67 12.83 1.04 -0.14
N THR A 68 11.75 1.75 -0.41
CA THR A 68 11.61 3.15 0.01
C THR A 68 11.29 3.28 1.50
N ALA A 69 10.46 2.39 2.02
CA ALA A 69 10.03 2.45 3.41
C ALA A 69 11.01 1.81 4.40
N LYS A 70 11.95 1.01 3.91
CA LYS A 70 12.88 0.27 4.75
C LYS A 70 13.85 1.18 5.48
N THR A 71 13.99 0.98 6.79
CA THR A 71 15.09 1.54 7.59
C THR A 71 16.04 0.46 8.08
N GLY A 72 15.58 -0.80 8.12
CA GLY A 72 16.31 -1.91 8.69
C GLY A 72 16.05 -2.12 10.16
N SER A 73 15.17 -1.32 10.74
CA SER A 73 14.83 -1.40 12.16
C SER A 73 13.43 -1.95 12.36
N THR A 74 13.18 -2.46 13.56
CA THR A 74 11.84 -2.88 13.97
C THR A 74 10.86 -1.71 13.83
N GLY A 75 9.68 -1.99 13.32
CA GLY A 75 8.68 -0.96 13.10
C GLY A 75 8.60 -0.47 11.66
N ASP A 76 9.38 -1.03 10.75
CA ASP A 76 9.33 -0.67 9.33
C ASP A 76 7.96 -0.95 8.71
N GLY A 77 7.24 -1.91 9.27
CA GLY A 77 5.90 -2.22 8.79
C GLY A 77 5.84 -3.48 7.97
N LYS A 78 4.73 -3.64 7.27
CA LYS A 78 4.45 -4.85 6.49
C LYS A 78 3.71 -4.50 5.22
N ILE A 79 3.83 -5.38 4.23
CA ILE A 79 3.05 -5.32 3.00
C ILE A 79 2.31 -6.64 2.88
N ALA A 80 0.99 -6.56 2.72
CA ALA A 80 0.15 -7.72 2.50
C ALA A 80 -0.46 -7.64 1.11
N ILE A 81 -0.60 -8.79 0.47
CA ILE A 81 -1.23 -8.91 -0.85
C ILE A 81 -2.45 -9.79 -0.70
N LEU A 82 -3.60 -9.26 -1.09
CA LEU A 82 -4.87 -9.95 -0.97
C LEU A 82 -5.51 -10.13 -2.36
N PRO A 83 -6.12 -11.29 -2.62
CA PRO A 83 -6.84 -11.47 -3.87
C PRO A 83 -8.11 -10.61 -3.87
N LEU A 84 -8.42 -10.03 -5.02
CA LEU A 84 -9.68 -9.32 -5.24
C LEU A 84 -10.56 -10.18 -6.14
N GLU A 85 -11.77 -10.46 -5.69
CA GLU A 85 -12.77 -11.13 -6.53
C GLU A 85 -13.20 -10.24 -7.68
N ASN A 86 -13.46 -8.97 -7.36
CA ASN A 86 -13.89 -8.01 -8.37
C ASN A 86 -13.70 -6.59 -7.83
N ILE A 87 -13.81 -5.62 -8.71
CA ILE A 87 -13.77 -4.21 -8.36
C ILE A 87 -14.72 -3.47 -9.30
N TYR A 88 -15.41 -2.46 -8.80
CA TYR A 88 -16.35 -1.66 -9.56
C TYR A 88 -15.99 -0.19 -9.43
N ARG A 89 -16.05 0.53 -10.55
CA ARG A 89 -15.93 1.98 -10.51
C ARG A 89 -17.31 2.56 -10.27
N ILE A 90 -17.46 3.32 -9.19
CA ILE A 90 -18.77 3.85 -8.81
C ILE A 90 -19.36 4.75 -9.90
N ARG A 91 -18.53 5.61 -10.49
CA ARG A 91 -19.01 6.59 -11.49
C ARG A 91 -19.60 5.93 -12.73
N THR A 92 -19.01 4.85 -13.21
CA THR A 92 -19.38 4.25 -14.49
C THR A 92 -20.08 2.90 -14.38
N GLY A 93 -19.97 2.24 -13.24
CA GLY A 93 -20.42 0.86 -13.08
C GLY A 93 -19.51 -0.16 -13.75
N GLU A 94 -18.41 0.27 -14.34
CA GLU A 94 -17.41 -0.61 -14.94
C GLU A 94 -16.85 -1.57 -13.89
N SER A 95 -16.60 -2.82 -14.27
CA SER A 95 -16.08 -3.82 -13.36
C SER A 95 -14.84 -4.51 -13.93
N GLY A 96 -14.14 -5.25 -13.08
CA GLY A 96 -12.94 -5.98 -13.47
C GLY A 96 -11.71 -5.08 -13.53
N ALA A 97 -10.66 -5.56 -14.21
CA ALA A 97 -9.37 -4.87 -14.26
C ALA A 97 -9.46 -3.46 -14.84
N GLY A 98 -10.39 -3.22 -15.74
CA GLY A 98 -10.60 -1.88 -16.31
C GLY A 98 -11.14 -0.87 -15.32
N ALA A 99 -11.62 -1.32 -14.16
CA ALA A 99 -12.16 -0.44 -13.11
C ALA A 99 -11.09 0.02 -12.10
N ILE A 100 -9.90 -0.47 -12.24
CA ILE A 100 -8.79 -0.08 -11.36
C ILE A 100 -8.40 1.38 -11.56
#